data_ba24b777535298bff2d09387755a60eb
#
_entry.id   ba24b777535298bff2d09387755a60eb
#
_cell.length_a   1.000
_cell.length_b   1.000
_cell.length_c   1.000
_cell.angle_alpha   90.00
_cell.angle_beta   90.00
_cell.angle_gamma   90.00
#
_symmetry.space_group_name_H-M   'P 1'
#
loop_
_entity.id
_entity.type
_entity.pdbx_description
1 polymer ?
#
loop_
_entity_poly.entity_id
_entity_poly.type
_entity_poly.pdbx_seq_one_letter_code
_entity_poly.pdbx_strand_id
1 'polypeptide(L)'
;DDETSRGLGDVYKRQLLVVEHDEETMKSSDHVIDIGWGAGEQGGEIVAEGSWEKVSSNLKSVTGQYLSGKQVVPYPLVRRNGNNENIVIRGAKENNLKNLTVNFPLGKFISVTGVSGSGKSTLITDILSKSIQNEFSKNFIMPGLHKSVSGLENIDKLIEIDQSPIGRTPRSNPATYSGVFDQIRNLFSLTEESKIRGYKPGRFSFNIPGGRCEYCKGDGNIKVEMYFLPDIYVVCDECNGTRYNSETLSIRWKGYNIAEILDSTVESALNIFENQPTIFRIIKTLDDVGLSYIKLGQAATTLSGGEAQRIKLAKELSKRSTGKTVYILDEPTTGLHFADVQKLLEVLHMLVDKGNTVIVIEHNLDVIKNSDWIIDLGPDGGNKGGEIIA
;
A
#
# COMPACT_ATOMS: atom_id res chain seq x y z
N ASP A 1 28.13 33.75 8.69
CA ASP A 1 27.40 34.45 9.79
C ASP A 1 26.27 35.36 9.28
N ASP A 2 26.24 35.68 7.99
CA ASP A 2 25.24 36.57 7.41
C ASP A 2 24.00 35.85 6.79
N GLU A 3 24.09 34.56 6.59
CA GLU A 3 22.97 33.78 6.05
C GLU A 3 21.91 33.44 7.11
N THR A 4 22.31 33.30 8.37
CA THR A 4 21.39 33.03 9.50
C THR A 4 20.56 34.24 9.90
N SER A 5 21.11 35.45 9.77
CA SER A 5 20.37 36.69 10.08
C SER A 5 19.39 37.07 8.98
N ARG A 6 19.64 36.73 7.71
CA ARG A 6 18.69 36.92 6.61
C ARG A 6 17.50 35.96 6.70
N GLY A 7 17.70 34.75 7.20
CA GLY A 7 16.63 33.76 7.40
C GLY A 7 15.58 34.20 8.42
N LEU A 8 15.99 34.83 9.52
CA LEU A 8 15.08 35.24 10.59
C LEU A 8 14.15 36.40 10.22
N GLY A 9 14.60 37.33 9.37
CA GLY A 9 13.77 38.46 8.91
C GLY A 9 12.67 38.06 7.92
N ASP A 10 12.88 36.98 7.18
CA ASP A 10 11.92 36.48 6.18
C ASP A 10 10.93 35.43 6.76
N VAL A 11 11.21 34.86 7.91
CA VAL A 11 10.31 33.85 8.57
C VAL A 11 8.93 34.43 8.84
N TYR A 12 8.83 35.72 9.21
CA TYR A 12 7.54 36.40 9.44
C TYR A 12 6.74 36.70 8.16
N LYS A 13 7.30 36.48 6.98
CA LYS A 13 6.63 36.76 5.71
C LYS A 13 6.35 35.51 4.87
N ARG A 14 6.77 34.33 5.33
CA ARG A 14 6.59 33.06 4.60
C ARG A 14 5.60 32.19 5.36
N GLN A 15 4.70 31.58 4.60
CA GLN A 15 3.82 30.53 5.09
C GLN A 15 4.39 29.18 4.65
N LEU A 16 4.50 28.24 5.57
CA LEU A 16 4.81 26.85 5.30
C LEU A 16 3.49 26.05 5.39
N LEU A 17 3.10 25.46 4.27
CA LEU A 17 1.98 24.54 4.22
C LEU A 17 2.52 23.12 4.15
N VAL A 18 2.10 22.28 5.10
CA VAL A 18 2.52 20.88 5.21
C VAL A 18 1.28 20.00 5.17
N VAL A 19 1.31 18.94 4.35
CA VAL A 19 0.29 17.90 4.35
C VAL A 19 0.86 16.74 5.18
N GLU A 20 0.27 16.49 6.33
CA GLU A 20 0.79 15.56 7.31
C GLU A 20 -0.30 14.75 8.02
N HIS A 21 0.11 13.62 8.58
CA HIS A 21 -0.72 12.72 9.38
C HIS A 21 -0.10 12.44 10.75
N ASP A 22 1.11 12.96 11.00
CA ASP A 22 1.82 12.78 12.26
C ASP A 22 1.26 13.68 13.37
N GLU A 23 0.98 13.08 14.53
CA GLU A 23 0.38 13.75 15.68
C GLU A 23 1.26 14.89 16.23
N GLU A 24 2.57 14.65 16.33
CA GLU A 24 3.51 15.63 16.89
C GLU A 24 3.65 16.85 15.96
N THR A 25 3.71 16.60 14.66
CA THR A 25 3.77 17.66 13.64
C THR A 25 2.50 18.49 13.65
N MET A 26 1.32 17.85 13.73
CA MET A 26 0.05 18.58 13.84
C MET A 26 -0.04 19.41 15.12
N LYS A 27 0.38 18.88 16.27
CA LYS A 27 0.41 19.60 17.56
C LYS A 27 1.41 20.75 17.59
N SER A 28 2.47 20.68 16.79
CA SER A 28 3.53 21.70 16.70
C SER A 28 3.19 22.82 15.69
N SER A 29 2.12 22.65 14.89
CA SER A 29 1.72 23.64 13.90
C SER A 29 0.92 24.80 14.52
N ASP A 30 1.08 25.99 13.94
CA ASP A 30 0.31 27.18 14.36
C ASP A 30 -1.19 27.07 14.00
N HIS A 31 -1.49 26.35 12.91
CA HIS A 31 -2.85 26.21 12.40
C HIS A 31 -3.04 24.86 11.70
N VAL A 32 -4.08 24.14 12.06
CA VAL A 32 -4.48 22.87 11.46
C VAL A 32 -5.74 23.09 10.63
N ILE A 33 -5.77 22.55 9.42
CA ILE A 33 -6.97 22.46 8.58
C ILE A 33 -7.25 20.97 8.37
N ASP A 34 -8.36 20.50 8.94
CA ASP A 34 -8.82 19.12 8.80
C ASP A 34 -9.83 19.03 7.65
N ILE A 35 -9.46 18.25 6.62
CA ILE A 35 -10.26 18.05 5.42
C ILE A 35 -10.86 16.64 5.45
N GLY A 36 -12.15 16.52 5.33
CA GLY A 36 -12.93 15.28 5.40
C GLY A 36 -14.30 15.49 4.77
N TRP A 37 -15.28 14.67 5.08
CA TRP A 37 -15.54 13.64 6.11
C TRP A 37 -14.94 12.27 5.83
N GLY A 38 -14.77 11.91 4.58
CA GLY A 38 -14.23 10.67 4.09
C GLY A 38 -13.20 10.94 3.00
N ALA A 39 -12.93 9.95 2.18
CA ALA A 39 -12.04 10.03 1.04
C ALA A 39 -12.84 10.07 -0.28
N GLY A 40 -12.22 10.55 -1.37
CA GLY A 40 -12.84 10.61 -2.69
C GLY A 40 -14.04 11.59 -2.75
N GLU A 41 -15.16 11.13 -3.30
CA GLU A 41 -16.37 11.95 -3.49
C GLU A 41 -17.04 12.39 -2.17
N GLN A 42 -16.75 11.69 -1.08
CA GLN A 42 -17.25 12.03 0.27
C GLN A 42 -16.31 12.96 1.04
N GLY A 43 -15.19 13.35 0.44
CA GLY A 43 -14.20 14.25 1.02
C GLY A 43 -14.30 15.67 0.47
N GLY A 44 -13.26 16.46 0.73
CA GLY A 44 -13.10 17.79 0.14
C GLY A 44 -13.76 18.93 0.89
N GLU A 45 -14.36 18.67 2.07
CA GLU A 45 -14.93 19.71 2.94
C GLU A 45 -14.00 20.01 4.13
N ILE A 46 -13.96 21.26 4.57
CA ILE A 46 -13.27 21.61 5.82
C ILE A 46 -14.16 21.20 6.99
N VAL A 47 -13.72 20.20 7.74
CA VAL A 47 -14.44 19.65 8.91
C VAL A 47 -14.13 20.48 10.16
N ALA A 48 -12.87 20.88 10.31
CA ALA A 48 -12.40 21.70 11.42
C ALA A 48 -11.17 22.51 10.99
N GLU A 49 -11.01 23.69 11.58
CA GLU A 49 -9.82 24.53 11.37
C GLU A 49 -9.49 25.35 12.63
N GLY A 50 -8.23 25.65 12.84
CA GLY A 50 -7.71 26.46 13.93
C GLY A 50 -6.51 25.82 14.62
N SER A 51 -6.27 26.16 15.91
CA SER A 51 -5.24 25.49 16.68
C SER A 51 -5.58 23.98 16.85
N TRP A 52 -4.58 23.15 17.12
CA TRP A 52 -4.81 21.72 17.30
C TRP A 52 -5.81 21.41 18.43
N GLU A 53 -5.86 22.22 19.49
CA GLU A 53 -6.84 22.07 20.58
C GLU A 53 -8.29 22.34 20.09
N LYS A 54 -8.46 23.33 19.20
CA LYS A 54 -9.76 23.60 18.61
C LYS A 54 -10.22 22.46 17.73
N VAL A 55 -9.34 21.90 16.91
CA VAL A 55 -9.63 20.73 16.07
C VAL A 55 -9.92 19.51 16.94
N SER A 56 -9.14 19.26 18.00
CA SER A 56 -9.33 18.12 18.92
C SER A 56 -10.65 18.20 19.72
N SER A 57 -11.20 19.39 19.89
CA SER A 57 -12.50 19.58 20.54
C SER A 57 -13.70 19.32 19.63
N ASN A 58 -13.50 19.27 18.31
CA ASN A 58 -14.57 19.04 17.35
C ASN A 58 -14.90 17.53 17.26
N LEU A 59 -16.08 17.17 17.76
CA LEU A 59 -16.55 15.76 17.76
C LEU A 59 -16.79 15.19 16.34
N LYS A 60 -16.93 16.05 15.35
CA LYS A 60 -17.13 15.63 13.97
C LYS A 60 -15.81 15.33 13.26
N SER A 61 -14.69 15.90 13.71
CA SER A 61 -13.37 15.65 13.16
C SER A 61 -12.85 14.26 13.62
N VAL A 62 -12.61 13.36 12.69
CA VAL A 62 -11.97 12.07 12.98
C VAL A 62 -10.54 12.31 13.49
N THR A 63 -9.79 13.18 12.82
CA THR A 63 -8.46 13.63 13.25
C THR A 63 -8.51 14.17 14.68
N GLY A 64 -9.51 15.04 14.98
CA GLY A 64 -9.68 15.60 16.32
C GLY A 64 -9.99 14.56 17.39
N GLN A 65 -10.73 13.51 17.08
CA GLN A 65 -11.00 12.42 18.02
C GLN A 65 -9.72 11.65 18.39
N TYR A 66 -8.81 11.42 17.42
CA TYR A 66 -7.49 10.81 17.70
C TYR A 66 -6.59 11.77 18.48
N LEU A 67 -6.47 13.03 18.07
CA LEU A 67 -5.66 14.05 18.77
C LEU A 67 -6.10 14.29 20.22
N SER A 68 -7.40 14.13 20.51
CA SER A 68 -7.95 14.25 21.89
C SER A 68 -7.83 12.96 22.70
N GLY A 69 -7.37 11.85 22.11
CA GLY A 69 -7.33 10.54 22.75
C GLY A 69 -8.70 9.87 22.95
N LYS A 70 -9.80 10.44 22.40
CA LYS A 70 -11.13 9.81 22.44
C LYS A 70 -11.19 8.56 21.57
N GLN A 71 -10.51 8.58 20.45
CA GLN A 71 -10.20 7.40 19.66
C GLN A 71 -8.72 7.08 19.78
N VAL A 72 -8.40 5.80 19.85
CA VAL A 72 -7.03 5.27 19.85
C VAL A 72 -7.02 4.02 18.99
N VAL A 73 -5.91 3.78 18.33
CA VAL A 73 -5.70 2.50 17.62
C VAL A 73 -5.61 1.40 18.68
N PRO A 74 -6.50 0.41 18.67
CA PRO A 74 -6.48 -0.65 19.67
C PRO A 74 -5.23 -1.52 19.49
N TYR A 75 -4.72 -2.06 20.59
CA TYR A 75 -3.61 -3.02 20.55
C TYR A 75 -3.94 -4.25 21.44
N PRO A 76 -3.47 -5.45 21.06
CA PRO A 76 -3.75 -6.66 21.81
C PRO A 76 -3.00 -6.67 23.15
N LEU A 77 -3.74 -6.97 24.25
CA LEU A 77 -3.15 -7.12 25.58
C LEU A 77 -2.36 -8.42 25.73
N VAL A 78 -2.74 -9.45 24.97
CA VAL A 78 -2.09 -10.77 24.98
C VAL A 78 -1.38 -10.95 23.65
N ARG A 79 -0.09 -11.27 23.70
CA ARG A 79 0.72 -11.53 22.51
C ARG A 79 0.65 -12.98 22.10
N ARG A 80 0.76 -13.24 20.77
CA ARG A 80 0.78 -14.61 20.25
C ARG A 80 2.06 -15.34 20.65
N ASN A 81 1.94 -16.62 20.96
CA ASN A 81 3.10 -17.47 21.27
C ASN A 81 3.91 -17.86 20.03
N GLY A 82 3.29 -17.74 18.82
CA GLY A 82 3.90 -18.27 17.58
C GLY A 82 3.81 -19.79 17.51
N ASN A 83 4.57 -20.38 16.58
CA ASN A 83 4.61 -21.83 16.35
C ASN A 83 5.84 -22.51 16.96
N ASN A 84 6.63 -21.81 17.77
CA ASN A 84 7.91 -22.24 18.38
C ASN A 84 9.05 -22.48 17.38
N GLU A 85 8.87 -22.13 16.12
CA GLU A 85 9.92 -22.14 15.09
C GLU A 85 10.50 -20.74 14.89
N ASN A 86 11.76 -20.66 14.47
CA ASN A 86 12.44 -19.39 14.29
C ASN A 86 13.29 -19.41 13.03
N ILE A 87 13.37 -18.28 12.33
CA ILE A 87 14.49 -18.00 11.43
C ILE A 87 15.56 -17.29 12.23
N VAL A 88 16.80 -17.77 12.15
CA VAL A 88 17.93 -17.21 12.91
C VAL A 88 19.03 -16.78 11.95
N ILE A 89 19.33 -15.49 11.95
CA ILE A 89 20.51 -14.93 11.29
C ILE A 89 21.65 -14.92 12.31
N ARG A 90 22.82 -15.41 11.93
CA ARG A 90 24.03 -15.36 12.75
C ARG A 90 25.13 -14.64 12.03
N GLY A 91 25.82 -13.76 12.77
CA GLY A 91 27.00 -13.09 12.28
C GLY A 91 26.76 -12.06 11.19
N ALA A 92 25.63 -11.36 11.22
CA ALA A 92 25.31 -10.28 10.29
C ALA A 92 26.32 -9.14 10.42
N LYS A 93 27.04 -8.81 9.32
CA LYS A 93 28.13 -7.82 9.30
C LYS A 93 28.07 -6.88 8.09
N GLU A 94 27.02 -6.94 7.31
CA GLU A 94 26.87 -6.06 6.15
C GLU A 94 26.71 -4.60 6.59
N ASN A 95 27.32 -3.69 5.85
CA ASN A 95 27.31 -2.25 6.11
C ASN A 95 27.73 -1.92 7.55
N ASN A 96 26.83 -1.37 8.35
CA ASN A 96 27.08 -0.95 9.73
C ASN A 96 26.73 -2.02 10.79
N LEU A 97 26.24 -3.21 10.40
CA LEU A 97 25.85 -4.26 11.32
C LEU A 97 27.05 -4.86 12.07
N LYS A 98 26.95 -4.96 13.40
CA LYS A 98 28.05 -5.33 14.29
C LYS A 98 27.99 -6.81 14.72
N ASN A 99 28.10 -7.74 13.75
CA ASN A 99 28.15 -9.18 14.00
C ASN A 99 26.91 -9.70 14.76
N LEU A 100 25.74 -9.28 14.33
CA LEU A 100 24.48 -9.55 15.03
C LEU A 100 24.06 -11.02 14.93
N THR A 101 23.43 -11.50 16.00
CA THR A 101 22.61 -12.71 15.96
C THR A 101 21.16 -12.31 16.26
N VAL A 102 20.25 -12.58 15.31
CA VAL A 102 18.87 -12.13 15.36
C VAL A 102 17.91 -13.29 15.15
N ASN A 103 16.91 -13.39 16.03
CA ASN A 103 15.85 -14.38 15.96
C ASN A 103 14.55 -13.76 15.44
N PHE A 104 13.93 -14.38 14.44
CA PHE A 104 12.62 -14.03 13.91
C PHE A 104 11.67 -15.19 14.21
N PRO A 105 10.87 -15.11 15.30
CA PRO A 105 9.91 -16.16 15.65
C PRO A 105 8.80 -16.23 14.62
N LEU A 106 8.52 -17.45 14.11
CA LEU A 106 7.51 -17.67 13.08
C LEU A 106 6.09 -17.69 13.67
N GLY A 107 5.10 -17.35 12.81
CA GLY A 107 3.69 -17.24 13.23
C GLY A 107 3.42 -16.03 14.11
N LYS A 108 4.23 -14.97 14.00
CA LYS A 108 4.09 -13.72 14.77
C LYS A 108 4.05 -12.48 13.88
N PHE A 109 3.53 -11.40 14.45
CA PHE A 109 3.67 -10.06 13.95
C PHE A 109 4.94 -9.45 14.55
N ILE A 110 5.93 -9.15 13.72
CA ILE A 110 7.27 -8.69 14.11
C ILE A 110 7.48 -7.27 13.60
N SER A 111 7.81 -6.33 14.49
CA SER A 111 8.27 -4.99 14.10
C SER A 111 9.78 -4.89 14.22
N VAL A 112 10.41 -4.35 13.19
CA VAL A 112 11.83 -3.99 13.18
C VAL A 112 11.92 -2.48 13.23
N THR A 113 12.44 -1.96 14.35
CA THR A 113 12.45 -0.54 14.68
C THR A 113 13.87 0.01 14.78
N GLY A 114 14.01 1.28 15.03
CA GLY A 114 15.27 1.97 15.22
C GLY A 114 15.37 3.23 14.37
N VAL A 115 16.32 4.09 14.71
CA VAL A 115 16.55 5.35 14.00
C VAL A 115 16.93 5.13 12.52
N SER A 116 16.80 6.19 11.71
CA SER A 116 17.23 6.12 10.30
C SER A 116 18.72 5.81 10.21
N GLY A 117 19.10 4.89 9.30
CA GLY A 117 20.50 4.44 9.17
C GLY A 117 20.98 3.47 10.25
N SER A 118 20.14 2.96 11.16
CA SER A 118 20.55 1.96 12.18
C SER A 118 20.85 0.57 11.62
N GLY A 119 20.49 0.27 10.36
CA GLY A 119 20.78 -1.00 9.70
C GLY A 119 19.55 -1.88 9.45
N LYS A 120 18.31 -1.39 9.66
CA LYS A 120 17.05 -2.14 9.47
C LYS A 120 16.94 -2.76 8.07
N SER A 121 17.05 -1.93 7.04
CA SER A 121 16.94 -2.40 5.63
C SER A 121 18.09 -3.35 5.28
N THR A 122 19.29 -3.13 5.79
CA THR A 122 20.43 -4.04 5.62
C THR A 122 20.11 -5.42 6.22
N LEU A 123 19.59 -5.48 7.45
CA LEU A 123 19.24 -6.73 8.11
C LEU A 123 18.11 -7.46 7.40
N ILE A 124 17.04 -6.74 7.07
CA ILE A 124 15.81 -7.34 6.54
C ILE A 124 15.91 -7.55 5.03
N THR A 125 16.24 -6.51 4.25
CA THR A 125 16.22 -6.59 2.79
C THR A 125 17.47 -7.24 2.24
N ASP A 126 18.67 -6.83 2.72
CA ASP A 126 19.91 -7.33 2.14
C ASP A 126 20.29 -8.72 2.66
N ILE A 127 19.99 -9.08 3.91
CA ILE A 127 20.35 -10.38 4.46
C ILE A 127 19.16 -11.33 4.49
N LEU A 128 18.10 -11.02 5.26
CA LEU A 128 16.99 -11.96 5.49
C LEU A 128 16.25 -12.26 4.18
N SER A 129 15.76 -11.23 3.49
CA SER A 129 14.96 -11.41 2.28
C SER A 129 15.73 -12.14 1.19
N LYS A 130 16.97 -11.72 0.87
CA LYS A 130 17.79 -12.38 -0.16
C LYS A 130 18.13 -13.82 0.22
N SER A 131 18.34 -14.12 1.51
CA SER A 131 18.58 -15.50 1.97
C SER A 131 17.34 -16.37 1.79
N ILE A 132 16.15 -15.85 2.11
CA ILE A 132 14.88 -16.56 1.88
C ILE A 132 14.62 -16.73 0.38
N GLN A 133 14.86 -15.71 -0.44
CA GLN A 133 14.68 -15.79 -1.90
C GLN A 133 15.55 -16.89 -2.51
N ASN A 134 16.78 -17.06 -2.06
CA ASN A 134 17.69 -18.07 -2.54
C ASN A 134 17.20 -19.50 -2.25
N GLU A 135 16.44 -19.72 -1.17
CA GLU A 135 15.84 -21.03 -0.87
C GLU A 135 14.78 -21.42 -1.92
N PHE A 136 14.04 -20.45 -2.46
CA PHE A 136 12.94 -20.70 -3.39
C PHE A 136 13.26 -20.41 -4.85
N SER A 137 14.36 -19.70 -5.13
CA SER A 137 14.75 -19.30 -6.48
C SER A 137 15.89 -20.14 -7.03
N LYS A 138 15.83 -20.44 -8.34
CA LYS A 138 16.96 -21.02 -9.07
C LYS A 138 18.08 -20.00 -9.33
N ASN A 139 17.76 -18.71 -9.28
CA ASN A 139 18.72 -17.63 -9.50
C ASN A 139 19.28 -17.20 -8.15
N PHE A 140 20.56 -17.44 -7.92
CA PHE A 140 21.23 -17.00 -6.70
C PHE A 140 21.41 -15.49 -6.69
N ILE A 141 20.97 -14.85 -5.60
CA ILE A 141 21.18 -13.43 -5.32
C ILE A 141 22.11 -13.35 -4.12
N MET A 142 23.22 -12.65 -4.26
CA MET A 142 24.19 -12.54 -3.17
C MET A 142 23.59 -11.78 -1.99
N PRO A 143 23.37 -12.43 -0.83
CA PRO A 143 22.92 -11.73 0.37
C PRO A 143 24.08 -10.95 0.99
N GLY A 144 23.75 -9.97 1.84
CA GLY A 144 24.73 -9.22 2.61
C GLY A 144 25.61 -10.11 3.51
N LEU A 145 26.74 -9.60 3.94
CA LEU A 145 27.72 -10.34 4.72
C LEU A 145 27.14 -10.87 6.04
N HIS A 146 27.06 -12.18 6.17
CA HIS A 146 26.62 -12.89 7.37
C HIS A 146 27.29 -14.26 7.46
N LYS A 147 27.19 -14.92 8.61
CA LYS A 147 27.77 -16.26 8.81
C LYS A 147 26.83 -17.37 8.35
N SER A 148 25.58 -17.34 8.76
CA SER A 148 24.55 -18.32 8.40
C SER A 148 23.15 -17.82 8.67
N VAL A 149 22.18 -18.36 7.90
CA VAL A 149 20.75 -18.27 8.18
C VAL A 149 20.21 -19.68 8.33
N SER A 150 19.39 -19.93 9.34
CA SER A 150 18.79 -21.25 9.62
C SER A 150 17.30 -21.10 9.88
N GLY A 151 16.52 -22.19 9.71
CA GLY A 151 15.06 -22.18 9.91
C GLY A 151 14.26 -21.84 8.64
N LEU A 152 14.92 -21.78 7.48
CA LEU A 152 14.27 -21.49 6.20
C LEU A 152 13.38 -22.65 5.72
N GLU A 153 13.66 -23.87 6.18
CA GLU A 153 12.86 -25.07 5.92
C GLU A 153 11.44 -25.02 6.48
N ASN A 154 11.18 -24.12 7.43
CA ASN A 154 9.87 -23.96 8.09
C ASN A 154 8.92 -23.04 7.33
N ILE A 155 9.39 -22.41 6.26
CA ILE A 155 8.59 -21.50 5.43
C ILE A 155 8.46 -22.05 4.01
N ASP A 156 7.44 -21.61 3.29
CA ASP A 156 7.16 -22.06 1.92
C ASP A 156 7.15 -20.92 0.90
N LYS A 157 7.09 -19.67 1.36
CA LYS A 157 7.00 -18.52 0.48
C LYS A 157 7.45 -17.23 1.17
N LEU A 158 8.09 -16.36 0.39
CA LEU A 158 8.36 -14.97 0.75
C LEU A 158 7.50 -14.04 -0.12
N ILE A 159 6.92 -13.02 0.52
CA ILE A 159 6.21 -11.93 -0.16
C ILE A 159 6.75 -10.62 0.38
N GLU A 160 7.40 -9.87 -0.50
CA GLU A 160 7.86 -8.52 -0.20
C GLU A 160 6.86 -7.51 -0.75
N ILE A 161 6.48 -6.55 0.09
CA ILE A 161 5.51 -5.52 -0.22
C ILE A 161 6.17 -4.17 0.05
N ASP A 162 6.69 -3.59 -1.01
CA ASP A 162 7.35 -2.29 -1.03
C ASP A 162 6.45 -1.20 -1.63
N GLN A 163 6.89 0.04 -1.57
CA GLN A 163 6.19 1.21 -2.11
C GLN A 163 6.40 1.41 -3.61
N SER A 164 7.07 0.49 -4.32
CA SER A 164 7.26 0.60 -5.76
C SER A 164 5.91 0.55 -6.50
N PRO A 165 5.77 1.27 -7.62
CA PRO A 165 4.53 1.31 -8.39
C PRO A 165 4.07 -0.09 -8.82
N ILE A 166 2.75 -0.34 -8.85
CA ILE A 166 2.15 -1.59 -9.37
C ILE A 166 2.27 -1.74 -10.89
N GLY A 167 2.82 -0.74 -11.55
CA GLY A 167 3.11 -0.72 -12.99
C GLY A 167 3.62 0.65 -13.42
N ARG A 168 4.30 0.66 -14.57
CA ARG A 168 4.95 1.87 -15.10
C ARG A 168 4.16 2.55 -16.23
N THR A 169 3.00 2.04 -16.57
CA THR A 169 2.18 2.54 -17.67
C THR A 169 0.76 2.86 -17.21
N PRO A 170 0.04 3.77 -17.89
CA PRO A 170 -1.37 4.06 -17.59
C PRO A 170 -2.31 2.85 -17.71
N ARG A 171 -1.88 1.75 -18.35
CA ARG A 171 -2.64 0.50 -18.49
C ARG A 171 -2.67 -0.33 -17.21
N SER A 172 -1.67 -0.18 -16.36
CA SER A 172 -1.68 -0.81 -15.05
C SER A 172 -2.61 -0.04 -14.12
N ASN A 173 -3.50 -0.74 -13.46
CA ASN A 173 -4.49 -0.18 -12.53
C ASN A 173 -4.85 -1.21 -11.45
N PRO A 174 -5.57 -0.82 -10.38
CA PRO A 174 -5.98 -1.73 -9.31
C PRO A 174 -6.71 -2.97 -9.81
N ALA A 175 -7.62 -2.83 -10.78
CA ALA A 175 -8.40 -3.95 -11.31
C ALA A 175 -7.54 -4.98 -12.06
N THR A 176 -6.58 -4.51 -12.88
CA THR A 176 -5.67 -5.42 -13.60
C THR A 176 -4.66 -6.08 -12.68
N TYR A 177 -4.13 -5.32 -11.71
CA TYR A 177 -3.11 -5.83 -10.78
C TYR A 177 -3.70 -6.89 -9.82
N SER A 178 -4.87 -6.64 -9.26
CA SER A 178 -5.57 -7.59 -8.38
C SER A 178 -6.08 -8.84 -9.11
N GLY A 179 -6.21 -8.77 -10.44
CA GLY A 179 -6.77 -9.82 -11.28
C GLY A 179 -8.31 -9.83 -11.34
N VAL A 180 -8.99 -8.87 -10.70
CA VAL A 180 -10.46 -8.77 -10.74
C VAL A 180 -10.94 -8.42 -12.16
N PHE A 181 -10.14 -7.70 -12.92
CA PHE A 181 -10.51 -7.30 -14.28
C PHE A 181 -10.74 -8.49 -15.22
N ASP A 182 -10.01 -9.57 -15.06
CA ASP A 182 -10.20 -10.80 -15.85
C ASP A 182 -11.58 -11.42 -15.59
N GLN A 183 -12.03 -11.41 -14.35
CA GLN A 183 -13.36 -11.90 -13.97
C GLN A 183 -14.46 -10.98 -14.49
N ILE A 184 -14.25 -9.67 -14.45
CA ILE A 184 -15.18 -8.67 -14.99
C ILE A 184 -15.30 -8.84 -16.51
N ARG A 185 -14.18 -8.99 -17.23
CA ARG A 185 -14.21 -9.24 -18.70
C ARG A 185 -14.96 -10.53 -19.06
N ASN A 186 -14.75 -11.59 -18.29
CA ASN A 186 -15.51 -12.82 -18.46
C ASN A 186 -17.01 -12.60 -18.27
N LEU A 187 -17.40 -11.84 -17.23
CA LEU A 187 -18.80 -11.53 -16.96
C LEU A 187 -19.46 -10.76 -18.12
N PHE A 188 -18.78 -9.75 -18.66
CA PHE A 188 -19.28 -9.00 -19.82
C PHE A 188 -19.42 -9.86 -21.07
N SER A 189 -18.52 -10.82 -21.30
CA SER A 189 -18.62 -11.74 -22.43
C SER A 189 -19.80 -12.73 -22.34
N LEU A 190 -20.36 -12.91 -21.15
CA LEU A 190 -21.51 -13.79 -20.90
C LEU A 190 -22.85 -13.08 -21.08
N THR A 191 -22.87 -11.76 -21.26
CA THR A 191 -24.13 -11.02 -21.56
C THR A 191 -24.77 -11.52 -22.86
N GLU A 192 -26.08 -11.42 -22.96
CA GLU A 192 -26.83 -11.87 -24.13
C GLU A 192 -26.35 -11.16 -25.39
N GLU A 193 -26.18 -9.85 -25.33
CA GLU A 193 -25.72 -9.05 -26.48
C GLU A 193 -24.28 -9.42 -26.89
N SER A 194 -23.38 -9.69 -25.94
CA SER A 194 -22.03 -10.19 -26.26
C SER A 194 -22.06 -11.53 -26.98
N LYS A 195 -22.93 -12.45 -26.56
CA LYS A 195 -23.11 -13.77 -27.22
C LYS A 195 -23.63 -13.63 -28.65
N ILE A 196 -24.63 -12.77 -28.84
CA ILE A 196 -25.20 -12.51 -30.19
C ILE A 196 -24.13 -11.96 -31.13
N ARG A 197 -23.28 -11.04 -30.65
CA ARG A 197 -22.19 -10.42 -31.42
C ARG A 197 -20.92 -11.27 -31.49
N GLY A 198 -20.87 -12.43 -30.82
CA GLY A 198 -19.67 -13.28 -30.73
C GLY A 198 -18.50 -12.67 -29.97
N TYR A 199 -18.78 -11.75 -29.03
CA TYR A 199 -17.76 -11.08 -28.26
C TYR A 199 -17.19 -11.98 -27.14
N LYS A 200 -15.87 -12.21 -27.18
CA LYS A 200 -15.13 -12.99 -26.20
C LYS A 200 -14.52 -12.04 -25.13
N PRO A 201 -14.00 -12.54 -23.99
CA PRO A 201 -13.39 -11.71 -22.95
C PRO A 201 -12.30 -10.77 -23.43
N GLY A 202 -11.59 -11.13 -24.54
CA GLY A 202 -10.59 -10.28 -25.17
C GLY A 202 -11.15 -8.97 -25.73
N ARG A 203 -12.43 -8.94 -26.15
CA ARG A 203 -13.10 -7.72 -26.63
C ARG A 203 -13.13 -6.62 -25.56
N PHE A 204 -13.25 -7.01 -24.30
CA PHE A 204 -13.32 -6.13 -23.15
C PHE A 204 -11.94 -5.81 -22.54
N SER A 205 -10.85 -6.14 -23.24
CA SER A 205 -9.50 -5.77 -22.85
C SER A 205 -9.05 -4.51 -23.59
N PHE A 206 -8.60 -3.51 -22.86
CA PHE A 206 -7.98 -2.31 -23.46
C PHE A 206 -6.53 -2.56 -23.91
N ASN A 207 -5.96 -3.73 -23.63
CA ASN A 207 -4.58 -4.09 -24.04
C ASN A 207 -4.55 -4.76 -25.43
N ILE A 208 -5.67 -5.28 -25.92
CA ILE A 208 -5.76 -6.08 -27.15
C ILE A 208 -6.57 -5.31 -28.20
N PRO A 209 -6.15 -5.33 -29.48
CA PRO A 209 -6.94 -4.75 -30.56
C PRO A 209 -8.35 -5.35 -30.67
N GLY A 210 -9.29 -4.59 -31.22
CA GLY A 210 -10.65 -5.02 -31.51
C GLY A 210 -11.70 -4.34 -30.64
N GLY A 211 -11.51 -4.24 -29.31
CA GLY A 211 -12.45 -3.55 -28.41
C GLY A 211 -11.97 -2.23 -27.87
N ARG A 212 -10.69 -1.99 -27.92
CA ARG A 212 -10.06 -0.76 -27.42
C ARG A 212 -10.20 0.41 -28.41
N CYS A 213 -10.04 1.61 -27.91
CA CYS A 213 -9.79 2.77 -28.76
C CYS A 213 -8.44 2.60 -29.48
N GLU A 214 -8.43 2.58 -30.81
CA GLU A 214 -7.18 2.39 -31.55
C GLU A 214 -6.34 3.67 -31.64
N TYR A 215 -6.92 4.85 -31.43
CA TYR A 215 -6.20 6.11 -31.41
C TYR A 215 -5.22 6.19 -30.23
N CYS A 216 -5.69 6.00 -29.00
CA CYS A 216 -4.84 5.93 -27.82
C CYS A 216 -4.34 4.50 -27.51
N LYS A 217 -4.68 3.52 -28.35
CA LYS A 217 -4.33 2.10 -28.18
C LYS A 217 -4.72 1.53 -26.80
N GLY A 218 -5.78 2.07 -26.19
CA GLY A 218 -6.32 1.65 -24.90
C GLY A 218 -5.70 2.32 -23.69
N ASP A 219 -4.82 3.32 -23.86
CA ASP A 219 -4.24 4.06 -22.73
C ASP A 219 -5.25 5.02 -22.09
N GLY A 220 -6.26 5.48 -22.86
CA GLY A 220 -7.19 6.53 -22.44
C GLY A 220 -6.60 7.93 -22.51
N ASN A 221 -5.28 8.04 -22.53
CA ASN A 221 -4.51 9.28 -22.64
C ASN A 221 -3.51 9.18 -23.78
N ILE A 222 -3.07 10.33 -24.26
CA ILE A 222 -2.02 10.47 -25.26
C ILE A 222 -0.81 11.05 -24.53
N LYS A 223 0.33 10.39 -24.66
CA LYS A 223 1.60 10.85 -24.14
C LYS A 223 2.16 11.92 -25.06
N VAL A 224 2.39 13.12 -24.53
CA VAL A 224 3.10 14.20 -25.19
C VAL A 224 4.52 14.26 -24.64
N GLU A 225 5.49 13.84 -25.45
CA GLU A 225 6.90 13.83 -25.06
C GLU A 225 7.48 15.26 -25.06
N MET A 226 8.05 15.64 -23.93
CA MET A 226 8.66 16.95 -23.73
C MET A 226 10.17 16.77 -23.57
N TYR A 227 10.97 17.35 -24.50
CA TYR A 227 12.44 17.16 -24.57
C TYR A 227 13.19 17.54 -23.29
N PHE A 228 12.71 18.51 -22.51
CA PHE A 228 13.38 19.02 -21.31
C PHE A 228 12.50 19.03 -20.04
N LEU A 229 11.26 18.58 -20.15
CA LEU A 229 10.28 18.52 -19.06
C LEU A 229 9.74 17.10 -18.94
N PRO A 230 9.15 16.74 -17.78
CA PRO A 230 8.44 15.46 -17.67
C PRO A 230 7.33 15.33 -18.73
N ASP A 231 7.16 14.12 -19.25
CA ASP A 231 6.10 13.82 -20.21
C ASP A 231 4.72 14.19 -19.66
N ILE A 232 3.88 14.77 -20.50
CA ILE A 232 2.50 15.15 -20.16
C ILE A 232 1.54 14.12 -20.76
N TYR A 233 0.53 13.74 -20.01
CA TYR A 233 -0.55 12.87 -20.48
C TYR A 233 -1.83 13.69 -20.65
N VAL A 234 -2.34 13.75 -21.88
CA VAL A 234 -3.57 14.45 -22.24
C VAL A 234 -4.66 13.42 -22.51
N VAL A 235 -5.87 13.69 -22.04
CA VAL A 235 -7.03 12.79 -22.30
C VAL A 235 -7.23 12.61 -23.80
N CYS A 236 -7.48 11.38 -24.22
CA CYS A 236 -7.72 11.05 -25.62
C CYS A 236 -9.05 11.61 -26.09
N ASP A 237 -9.05 12.48 -27.10
CA ASP A 237 -10.23 13.14 -27.64
C ASP A 237 -11.23 12.17 -28.29
N GLU A 238 -10.75 11.06 -28.87
CA GLU A 238 -11.59 10.05 -29.52
C GLU A 238 -12.42 9.25 -28.54
N CYS A 239 -11.83 8.80 -27.42
CA CYS A 239 -12.53 7.98 -26.44
C CYS A 239 -12.86 8.71 -25.15
N ASN A 240 -12.50 9.99 -25.02
CA ASN A 240 -12.70 10.77 -23.80
C ASN A 240 -12.25 10.04 -22.52
N GLY A 241 -11.09 9.37 -22.60
CA GLY A 241 -10.50 8.64 -21.45
C GLY A 241 -11.09 7.25 -21.21
N THR A 242 -12.17 6.83 -21.89
CA THR A 242 -12.84 5.55 -21.65
C THR A 242 -12.04 4.32 -22.08
N ARG A 243 -11.01 4.48 -22.92
CA ARG A 243 -10.12 3.42 -23.42
C ARG A 243 -10.70 2.48 -24.46
N TYR A 244 -12.00 2.53 -24.73
CA TYR A 244 -12.73 1.61 -25.61
C TYR A 244 -13.39 2.31 -26.79
N ASN A 245 -13.71 1.53 -27.81
CA ASN A 245 -14.54 2.00 -28.91
C ASN A 245 -16.04 1.94 -28.54
N SER A 246 -16.85 2.65 -29.31
CA SER A 246 -18.30 2.78 -29.06
C SER A 246 -19.05 1.45 -29.07
N GLU A 247 -18.63 0.51 -29.94
CA GLU A 247 -19.26 -0.81 -30.04
C GLU A 247 -19.06 -1.64 -28.75
N THR A 248 -17.88 -1.55 -28.12
CA THR A 248 -17.61 -2.23 -26.84
C THR A 248 -18.37 -1.55 -25.71
N LEU A 249 -18.46 -0.21 -25.72
CA LEU A 249 -19.20 0.56 -24.72
C LEU A 249 -20.72 0.38 -24.83
N SER A 250 -21.25 -0.06 -25.96
CA SER A 250 -22.69 -0.37 -26.09
C SER A 250 -23.11 -1.59 -25.27
N ILE A 251 -22.18 -2.50 -24.96
CA ILE A 251 -22.47 -3.68 -24.12
C ILE A 251 -22.64 -3.27 -22.68
N ARG A 252 -23.77 -3.64 -22.07
CA ARG A 252 -24.11 -3.31 -20.70
C ARG A 252 -24.37 -4.56 -19.86
N TRP A 253 -23.87 -4.53 -18.63
CA TRP A 253 -24.18 -5.50 -17.57
C TRP A 253 -24.78 -4.76 -16.36
N LYS A 254 -25.99 -5.12 -15.95
CA LYS A 254 -26.76 -4.38 -14.92
C LYS A 254 -26.85 -2.86 -15.17
N GLY A 255 -26.89 -2.44 -16.43
CA GLY A 255 -26.95 -1.03 -16.80
C GLY A 255 -25.60 -0.33 -16.95
N TYR A 256 -24.49 -0.94 -16.53
CA TYR A 256 -23.14 -0.38 -16.62
C TYR A 256 -22.39 -0.92 -17.83
N ASN A 257 -21.63 -0.09 -18.52
CA ASN A 257 -20.63 -0.52 -19.50
C ASN A 257 -19.28 -0.77 -18.82
N ILE A 258 -18.32 -1.33 -19.56
CA ILE A 258 -17.02 -1.72 -19.01
C ILE A 258 -16.17 -0.52 -18.54
N ALA A 259 -16.31 0.66 -19.17
CA ALA A 259 -15.59 1.86 -18.77
C ALA A 259 -16.18 2.47 -17.49
N GLU A 260 -17.51 2.48 -17.36
CA GLU A 260 -18.21 2.93 -16.14
C GLU A 260 -17.83 2.05 -14.93
N ILE A 261 -17.64 0.74 -15.14
CA ILE A 261 -17.11 -0.15 -14.08
C ILE A 261 -15.68 0.21 -13.70
N LEU A 262 -14.82 0.50 -14.66
CA LEU A 262 -13.44 0.90 -14.36
C LEU A 262 -13.37 2.28 -13.69
N ASP A 263 -14.32 3.17 -13.96
CA ASP A 263 -14.41 4.48 -13.34
C ASP A 263 -15.09 4.46 -11.97
N SER A 264 -15.75 3.35 -11.60
CA SER A 264 -16.33 3.19 -10.27
C SER A 264 -15.25 3.08 -9.17
N THR A 265 -15.53 3.64 -8.00
CA THR A 265 -14.72 3.43 -6.80
C THR A 265 -14.83 1.98 -6.31
N VAL A 266 -13.86 1.54 -5.51
CA VAL A 266 -13.91 0.22 -4.85
C VAL A 266 -15.20 0.07 -4.04
N GLU A 267 -15.61 1.09 -3.29
CA GLU A 267 -16.86 1.10 -2.51
C GLU A 267 -18.10 0.91 -3.40
N SER A 268 -18.21 1.70 -4.47
CA SER A 268 -19.32 1.56 -5.42
C SER A 268 -19.33 0.20 -6.11
N ALA A 269 -18.16 -0.31 -6.45
CA ALA A 269 -18.02 -1.62 -7.10
C ALA A 269 -18.45 -2.78 -6.17
N LEU A 270 -18.29 -2.69 -4.86
CA LEU A 270 -18.82 -3.68 -3.92
C LEU A 270 -20.32 -3.82 -4.05
N ASN A 271 -21.06 -2.71 -4.14
CA ASN A 271 -22.50 -2.72 -4.32
C ASN A 271 -22.90 -3.29 -5.67
N ILE A 272 -22.20 -2.90 -6.76
CA ILE A 272 -22.48 -3.38 -8.12
C ILE A 272 -22.30 -4.91 -8.21
N PHE A 273 -21.23 -5.45 -7.58
CA PHE A 273 -20.86 -6.86 -7.67
C PHE A 273 -21.27 -7.70 -6.45
N GLU A 274 -22.19 -7.24 -5.61
CA GLU A 274 -22.67 -7.94 -4.41
C GLU A 274 -23.00 -9.42 -4.69
N ASN A 275 -23.66 -9.70 -5.80
CA ASN A 275 -24.09 -11.05 -6.20
C ASN A 275 -23.05 -11.79 -7.09
N GLN A 276 -21.80 -11.35 -7.11
CA GLN A 276 -20.70 -11.99 -7.86
C GLN A 276 -19.56 -12.39 -6.91
N PRO A 277 -19.64 -13.55 -6.23
CA PRO A 277 -18.78 -13.90 -5.09
C PRO A 277 -17.28 -13.80 -5.38
N THR A 278 -16.84 -14.20 -6.57
CA THR A 278 -15.41 -14.17 -6.94
C THR A 278 -14.92 -12.73 -7.12
N ILE A 279 -15.70 -11.88 -7.78
CA ILE A 279 -15.37 -10.47 -7.99
C ILE A 279 -15.45 -9.72 -6.66
N PHE A 280 -16.55 -9.89 -5.93
CA PHE A 280 -16.81 -9.28 -4.64
C PHE A 280 -15.66 -9.53 -3.66
N ARG A 281 -15.21 -10.78 -3.54
CA ARG A 281 -14.11 -11.15 -2.64
C ARG A 281 -12.83 -10.38 -2.95
N ILE A 282 -12.45 -10.22 -4.22
CA ILE A 282 -11.22 -9.49 -4.60
C ILE A 282 -11.39 -8.00 -4.33
N ILE A 283 -12.56 -7.42 -4.68
CA ILE A 283 -12.83 -6.00 -4.43
C ILE A 283 -12.86 -5.73 -2.91
N LYS A 284 -13.44 -6.64 -2.13
CA LYS A 284 -13.49 -6.53 -0.66
C LYS A 284 -12.09 -6.48 -0.04
N THR A 285 -11.10 -7.21 -0.57
CA THR A 285 -9.71 -7.09 -0.06
C THR A 285 -9.09 -5.72 -0.33
N LEU A 286 -9.50 -5.01 -1.39
CA LEU A 286 -9.07 -3.63 -1.63
C LEU A 286 -9.73 -2.66 -0.62
N ASP A 287 -10.99 -2.88 -0.30
CA ASP A 287 -11.72 -2.12 0.73
C ASP A 287 -11.12 -2.35 2.14
N ASP A 288 -10.84 -3.61 2.48
CA ASP A 288 -10.26 -4.00 3.77
C ASP A 288 -8.91 -3.32 4.05
N VAL A 289 -8.11 -3.05 3.02
CA VAL A 289 -6.85 -2.31 3.17
C VAL A 289 -7.02 -0.78 3.14
N GLY A 290 -8.24 -0.26 3.24
CA GLY A 290 -8.52 1.18 3.29
C GLY A 290 -8.46 1.88 1.93
N LEU A 291 -8.73 1.18 0.82
CA LEU A 291 -8.72 1.71 -0.53
C LEU A 291 -10.13 1.85 -1.14
N SER A 292 -11.14 2.10 -0.31
CA SER A 292 -12.55 2.24 -0.72
C SER A 292 -12.76 3.34 -1.77
N TYR A 293 -11.98 4.40 -1.70
CA TYR A 293 -12.09 5.62 -2.49
C TYR A 293 -11.43 5.56 -3.87
N ILE A 294 -10.47 4.65 -4.10
CA ILE A 294 -9.77 4.58 -5.39
C ILE A 294 -10.67 4.01 -6.45
N LYS A 295 -10.50 4.47 -7.71
CA LYS A 295 -11.20 3.89 -8.85
C LYS A 295 -10.53 2.59 -9.29
N LEU A 296 -11.34 1.59 -9.69
CA LEU A 296 -10.84 0.31 -10.18
C LEU A 296 -9.87 0.46 -11.37
N GLY A 297 -10.15 1.40 -12.26
CA GLY A 297 -9.34 1.72 -13.45
C GLY A 297 -8.32 2.83 -13.26
N GLN A 298 -8.10 3.35 -12.04
CA GLN A 298 -7.14 4.42 -11.77
C GLN A 298 -5.74 4.03 -12.24
N ALA A 299 -5.10 4.89 -13.03
CA ALA A 299 -3.78 4.59 -13.57
C ALA A 299 -2.73 4.43 -12.46
N ALA A 300 -1.89 3.41 -12.55
CA ALA A 300 -0.84 3.15 -11.56
C ALA A 300 0.12 4.33 -11.35
N THR A 301 0.29 5.16 -12.37
CA THR A 301 1.13 6.35 -12.33
C THR A 301 0.57 7.51 -11.51
N THR A 302 -0.71 7.44 -11.13
CA THR A 302 -1.40 8.45 -10.29
C THR A 302 -1.55 8.00 -8.84
N LEU A 303 -1.15 6.76 -8.54
CA LEU A 303 -1.20 6.21 -7.18
C LEU A 303 0.02 6.66 -6.38
N SER A 304 -0.20 6.96 -5.12
CA SER A 304 0.88 7.14 -4.15
C SER A 304 1.61 5.81 -3.86
N GLY A 305 2.84 5.88 -3.32
CA GLY A 305 3.59 4.69 -2.93
C GLY A 305 2.82 3.81 -1.92
N GLY A 306 2.17 4.43 -0.95
CA GLY A 306 1.35 3.72 0.04
C GLY A 306 0.11 3.06 -0.56
N GLU A 307 -0.56 3.69 -1.53
CA GLU A 307 -1.69 3.05 -2.25
C GLU A 307 -1.22 1.86 -3.07
N ALA A 308 -0.10 1.99 -3.79
CA ALA A 308 0.49 0.90 -4.55
C ALA A 308 0.85 -0.29 -3.65
N GLN A 309 1.43 -0.03 -2.49
CA GLN A 309 1.76 -1.03 -1.48
C GLN A 309 0.51 -1.77 -0.96
N ARG A 310 -0.55 -1.03 -0.63
CA ARG A 310 -1.82 -1.62 -0.16
C ARG A 310 -2.52 -2.44 -1.24
N ILE A 311 -2.45 -2.04 -2.52
CA ILE A 311 -2.96 -2.86 -3.63
C ILE A 311 -2.19 -4.18 -3.74
N LYS A 312 -0.86 -4.16 -3.55
CA LYS A 312 -0.04 -5.39 -3.52
C LYS A 312 -0.48 -6.29 -2.37
N LEU A 313 -0.69 -5.73 -1.18
CA LEU A 313 -1.18 -6.45 -0.01
C LEU A 313 -2.57 -7.06 -0.27
N ALA A 314 -3.53 -6.30 -0.80
CA ALA A 314 -4.86 -6.78 -1.14
C ALA A 314 -4.84 -7.98 -2.10
N LYS A 315 -3.95 -7.93 -3.12
CA LYS A 315 -3.77 -9.05 -4.05
C LYS A 315 -3.30 -10.32 -3.32
N GLU A 316 -2.37 -10.22 -2.40
CA GLU A 316 -1.89 -11.38 -1.65
C GLU A 316 -2.96 -11.92 -0.68
N LEU A 317 -3.74 -11.04 -0.03
CA LEU A 317 -4.88 -11.42 0.80
C LEU A 317 -5.96 -12.20 0.05
N SER A 318 -6.18 -11.87 -1.22
CA SER A 318 -7.17 -12.55 -2.07
C SER A 318 -6.78 -14.00 -2.39
N LYS A 319 -5.52 -14.38 -2.20
CA LYS A 319 -5.01 -15.74 -2.45
C LYS A 319 -5.25 -16.67 -1.26
N ARG A 320 -5.19 -17.98 -1.53
CA ARG A 320 -5.23 -18.99 -0.46
C ARG A 320 -3.92 -18.96 0.31
N SER A 321 -4.00 -18.82 1.63
CA SER A 321 -2.84 -18.89 2.52
C SER A 321 -2.48 -20.35 2.84
N THR A 322 -1.18 -20.62 2.95
CA THR A 322 -0.63 -21.91 3.40
C THR A 322 -0.36 -21.92 4.91
N GLY A 323 -0.28 -20.73 5.53
CA GLY A 323 0.08 -20.57 6.94
C GLY A 323 1.59 -20.63 7.21
N LYS A 324 2.43 -20.69 6.17
CA LYS A 324 3.91 -20.74 6.26
C LYS A 324 4.59 -19.64 5.43
N THR A 325 3.84 -18.61 5.08
CA THR A 325 4.36 -17.49 4.27
C THR A 325 4.97 -16.42 5.18
N VAL A 326 6.15 -15.92 4.81
CA VAL A 326 6.76 -14.73 5.41
C VAL A 326 6.40 -13.52 4.56
N TYR A 327 5.77 -12.52 5.16
CA TYR A 327 5.50 -11.22 4.58
C TYR A 327 6.49 -10.22 5.12
N ILE A 328 7.13 -9.46 4.25
CA ILE A 328 8.01 -8.34 4.62
C ILE A 328 7.40 -7.06 4.05
N LEU A 329 7.12 -6.09 4.91
CA LEU A 329 6.57 -4.79 4.55
C LEU A 329 7.54 -3.70 5.00
N ASP A 330 7.81 -2.75 4.12
CA ASP A 330 8.66 -1.60 4.41
C ASP A 330 7.80 -0.35 4.56
N GLU A 331 7.78 0.22 5.77
CA GLU A 331 7.04 1.41 6.19
C GLU A 331 5.58 1.46 5.67
N PRO A 332 4.75 0.43 5.96
CA PRO A 332 3.42 0.33 5.37
C PRO A 332 2.43 1.40 5.84
N THR A 333 2.75 2.17 6.88
CA THR A 333 1.90 3.26 7.38
C THR A 333 2.25 4.64 6.85
N THR A 334 3.27 4.76 6.00
CA THR A 334 3.67 6.05 5.42
C THR A 334 2.50 6.72 4.69
N GLY A 335 2.18 7.96 5.09
CA GLY A 335 1.10 8.76 4.51
C GLY A 335 -0.31 8.25 4.83
N LEU A 336 -0.48 7.46 5.90
CA LEU A 336 -1.78 6.99 6.37
C LEU A 336 -2.31 7.83 7.51
N HIS A 337 -3.60 8.15 7.44
CA HIS A 337 -4.34 8.66 8.59
C HIS A 337 -4.54 7.56 9.65
N PHE A 338 -4.67 7.93 10.93
CA PHE A 338 -4.83 6.99 12.06
C PHE A 338 -5.93 5.94 11.83
N ALA A 339 -7.07 6.33 11.27
CA ALA A 339 -8.16 5.40 10.96
C ALA A 339 -7.76 4.34 9.91
N ASP A 340 -6.89 4.70 8.94
CA ASP A 340 -6.42 3.76 7.93
C ASP A 340 -5.31 2.86 8.47
N VAL A 341 -4.51 3.36 9.43
CA VAL A 341 -3.53 2.54 10.17
C VAL A 341 -4.26 1.42 10.92
N GLN A 342 -5.39 1.71 11.55
CA GLN A 342 -6.20 0.69 12.22
C GLN A 342 -6.66 -0.41 11.25
N LYS A 343 -7.22 -0.04 10.10
CA LYS A 343 -7.66 -1.02 9.07
C LYS A 343 -6.49 -1.87 8.57
N LEU A 344 -5.34 -1.24 8.33
CA LEU A 344 -4.14 -1.97 7.92
C LEU A 344 -3.71 -2.98 8.99
N LEU A 345 -3.72 -2.60 10.27
CA LEU A 345 -3.36 -3.50 11.38
C LEU A 345 -4.31 -4.69 11.48
N GLU A 346 -5.62 -4.48 11.31
CA GLU A 346 -6.61 -5.57 11.29
C GLU A 346 -6.27 -6.59 10.19
N VAL A 347 -5.87 -6.10 9.02
CA VAL A 347 -5.44 -6.94 7.90
C VAL A 347 -4.15 -7.71 8.21
N LEU A 348 -3.14 -7.04 8.79
CA LEU A 348 -1.89 -7.69 9.15
C LEU A 348 -2.11 -8.77 10.22
N HIS A 349 -2.97 -8.49 11.21
CA HIS A 349 -3.37 -9.48 12.20
C HIS A 349 -4.09 -10.68 11.57
N MET A 350 -5.00 -10.47 10.62
CA MET A 350 -5.64 -11.57 9.90
C MET A 350 -4.64 -12.47 9.14
N LEU A 351 -3.55 -11.91 8.62
CA LEU A 351 -2.49 -12.71 8.00
C LEU A 351 -1.78 -13.59 9.03
N VAL A 352 -1.43 -13.03 10.19
CA VAL A 352 -0.75 -13.77 11.26
C VAL A 352 -1.68 -14.83 11.87
N ASP A 353 -2.96 -14.53 12.05
CA ASP A 353 -3.95 -15.49 12.57
C ASP A 353 -4.16 -16.71 11.66
N LYS A 354 -3.81 -16.58 10.37
CA LYS A 354 -3.76 -17.69 9.41
C LYS A 354 -2.45 -18.51 9.50
N GLY A 355 -1.60 -18.25 10.49
CA GLY A 355 -0.33 -18.94 10.74
C GLY A 355 0.90 -18.32 10.06
N ASN A 356 0.74 -17.27 9.27
CA ASN A 356 1.85 -16.62 8.57
C ASN A 356 2.71 -15.77 9.52
N THR A 357 3.91 -15.42 9.08
CA THR A 357 4.78 -14.48 9.76
C THR A 357 4.74 -13.14 9.03
N VAL A 358 4.52 -12.06 9.75
CA VAL A 358 4.53 -10.70 9.19
C VAL A 358 5.68 -9.93 9.85
N ILE A 359 6.59 -9.43 9.05
CA ILE A 359 7.73 -8.59 9.47
C ILE A 359 7.53 -7.21 8.87
N VAL A 360 7.47 -6.18 9.71
CA VAL A 360 7.34 -4.79 9.26
C VAL A 360 8.56 -3.99 9.71
N ILE A 361 9.12 -3.20 8.81
CA ILE A 361 10.06 -2.13 9.15
C ILE A 361 9.20 -0.92 9.43
N GLU A 362 9.21 -0.37 10.65
CA GLU A 362 8.28 0.68 11.03
C GLU A 362 8.81 1.63 12.10
N HIS A 363 8.27 2.85 12.06
CA HIS A 363 8.50 3.90 13.05
C HIS A 363 7.20 4.29 13.78
N ASN A 364 6.05 3.93 13.23
CA ASN A 364 4.73 4.24 13.81
C ASN A 364 4.52 3.46 15.11
N LEU A 365 4.31 4.19 16.21
CA LEU A 365 4.16 3.60 17.55
C LEU A 365 2.93 2.70 17.67
N ASP A 366 1.86 2.98 16.93
CA ASP A 366 0.65 2.14 16.98
C ASP A 366 0.90 0.78 16.35
N VAL A 367 1.70 0.71 15.27
CA VAL A 367 2.15 -0.56 14.68
C VAL A 367 3.05 -1.31 15.65
N ILE A 368 4.03 -0.62 16.23
CA ILE A 368 4.98 -1.22 17.17
C ILE A 368 4.26 -1.78 18.39
N LYS A 369 3.29 -1.03 18.96
CA LYS A 369 2.43 -1.50 20.06
C LYS A 369 1.57 -2.71 19.69
N ASN A 370 1.27 -2.91 18.42
CA ASN A 370 0.50 -4.03 17.92
C ASN A 370 1.31 -5.30 17.66
N SER A 371 2.66 -5.21 17.66
CA SER A 371 3.53 -6.35 17.34
C SER A 371 3.63 -7.36 18.45
N ASP A 372 3.74 -8.64 18.10
CA ASP A 372 4.00 -9.74 19.04
C ASP A 372 5.47 -9.83 19.43
N TRP A 373 6.36 -9.33 18.57
CA TRP A 373 7.82 -9.32 18.75
C TRP A 373 8.42 -8.04 18.19
N ILE A 374 9.38 -7.47 18.89
CA ILE A 374 10.06 -6.25 18.46
C ILE A 374 11.56 -6.53 18.37
N ILE A 375 12.18 -6.01 17.32
CA ILE A 375 13.63 -6.00 17.13
C ILE A 375 14.02 -4.54 16.93
N ASP A 376 14.68 -3.96 17.94
CA ASP A 376 15.09 -2.57 17.90
C ASP A 376 16.59 -2.44 17.60
N LEU A 377 16.93 -1.74 16.50
CA LEU A 377 18.30 -1.49 16.07
C LEU A 377 18.73 -0.06 16.38
N GLY A 378 19.91 0.04 16.98
CA GLY A 378 20.48 1.32 17.37
C GLY A 378 21.94 1.20 17.79
N PRO A 379 22.38 2.07 18.75
CA PRO A 379 21.61 3.16 19.36
C PRO A 379 21.42 4.39 18.47
N ASP A 380 22.19 4.52 17.38
CA ASP A 380 22.21 5.68 16.48
C ASP A 380 22.30 5.23 15.02
N GLY A 381 22.36 6.15 14.06
CA GLY A 381 22.55 5.85 12.64
C GLY A 381 24.02 5.70 12.23
N GLY A 382 24.25 5.11 11.04
CA GLY A 382 25.58 4.94 10.46
C GLY A 382 26.52 4.09 11.33
N ASN A 383 27.76 4.50 11.47
CA ASN A 383 28.79 3.72 12.19
C ASN A 383 28.52 3.55 13.69
N LYS A 384 27.68 4.38 14.26
CA LYS A 384 27.26 4.29 15.67
C LYS A 384 26.05 3.39 15.89
N GLY A 385 25.40 2.95 14.82
CA GLY A 385 24.29 2.00 14.83
C GLY A 385 24.76 0.57 14.63
N GLY A 386 23.83 -0.27 14.23
CA GLY A 386 24.11 -1.67 13.84
C GLY A 386 24.18 -2.64 15.02
N GLU A 387 23.60 -2.30 16.16
CA GLU A 387 23.46 -3.16 17.34
C GLU A 387 21.97 -3.44 17.61
N ILE A 388 21.66 -4.56 18.26
CA ILE A 388 20.32 -4.83 18.80
C ILE A 388 20.26 -4.20 20.20
N ILE A 389 19.26 -3.35 20.38
CA ILE A 389 19.03 -2.65 21.67
C ILE A 389 17.97 -3.38 22.48
N ALA A 390 16.92 -3.93 21.81
CA ALA A 390 15.86 -4.71 22.44
C ALA A 390 15.29 -5.78 21.49
#